data_20d7dae36e77c6afa20ba4a8128884ed
#
_entry.id   20d7dae36e77c6afa20ba4a8128884ed
#
_cell.length_a   1.000
_cell.length_b   1.000
_cell.length_c   1.000
_cell.angle_alpha   90.00
_cell.angle_beta   90.00
_cell.angle_gamma   90.00
#
_symmetry.space_group_name_H-M   'P 1'
#
loop_
_entity.id
_entity.type
_entity.pdbx_description
1 polymer ?
#
loop_
_entity_poly.entity_id
_entity_poly.type
_entity_poly.pdbx_seq_one_letter_code
_entity_poly.pdbx_strand_id
1 'polypeptide(L)'
;MKAKKTKRPRPKMPHASEEMKQWSAMLGNELSAWPQVKTRPMFGLRGFYRGRKIFAALPVTRAINNPNSLIFRIKPMPPGLLERAKKEPRIDTENRVPGAKWFLFELNSTADLRDALWWLNQAYDHAK
;
A
#
# COMPACT_ATOMS: atom_id res chain seq x y z
N MET A 1 -19.28 -26.51 -14.15
CA MET A 1 -18.99 -26.03 -13.78
C MET A 1 -18.45 -25.41 -13.31
N LYS A 2 -18.07 -25.41 -13.33
CA LYS A 2 -17.59 -24.96 -12.88
C LYS A 2 -17.18 -24.12 -12.21
N ALA A 3 -16.99 -24.19 -11.95
CA ALA A 3 -16.65 -23.52 -11.36
C ALA A 3 -16.23 -22.82 -10.96
N LYS A 4 -16.11 -22.71 -10.80
CA LYS A 4 -15.76 -22.14 -10.40
C LYS A 4 -15.45 -21.43 -9.74
N LYS A 5 -15.50 -21.48 -9.60
CA LYS A 5 -15.19 -20.94 -9.05
C LYS A 5 -15.03 -20.38 -8.10
N THR A 6 -15.33 -20.69 -7.62
CA THR A 6 -15.04 -20.20 -6.60
C THR A 6 -14.10 -19.46 -6.32
N LYS A 7 -14.19 -18.90 -6.33
CA LYS A 7 -13.10 -18.31 -6.19
C LYS A 7 -13.06 -17.17 -5.41
N ARG A 8 -11.91 -16.86 -4.96
CA ARG A 8 -11.64 -15.64 -4.24
C ARG A 8 -11.71 -14.50 -5.20
N PRO A 9 -12.40 -13.40 -4.84
CA PRO A 9 -12.40 -12.23 -5.71
C PRO A 9 -10.99 -11.68 -5.83
N ARG A 10 -10.62 -11.34 -7.04
CA ARG A 10 -9.37 -10.66 -7.28
C ARG A 10 -9.54 -9.19 -6.95
N PRO A 11 -8.50 -8.52 -6.40
CA PRO A 11 -8.59 -7.10 -6.22
C PRO A 11 -8.74 -6.41 -7.57
N LYS A 12 -9.52 -5.36 -7.59
CA LYS A 12 -9.62 -4.53 -8.77
C LYS A 12 -8.33 -3.74 -8.93
N MET A 13 -7.91 -3.56 -10.16
CA MET A 13 -6.70 -2.78 -10.44
C MET A 13 -6.99 -1.71 -11.47
N PRO A 14 -7.69 -0.65 -11.06
CA PRO A 14 -7.98 0.46 -11.96
C PRO A 14 -6.72 1.21 -12.33
N HIS A 15 -6.81 2.00 -13.40
CA HIS A 15 -5.71 2.91 -13.71
C HIS A 15 -5.56 3.90 -12.57
N ALA A 16 -4.33 4.18 -12.18
CA ALA A 16 -4.05 5.21 -11.19
C ALA A 16 -4.43 6.57 -11.76
N SER A 17 -5.02 7.44 -10.94
CA SER A 17 -5.33 8.78 -11.38
C SER A 17 -4.04 9.56 -11.62
N GLU A 18 -4.12 10.65 -12.40
CA GLU A 18 -2.96 11.49 -12.64
C GLU A 18 -2.43 12.09 -11.34
N GLU A 19 -3.34 12.49 -10.45
CA GLU A 19 -2.95 12.99 -9.14
C GLU A 19 -2.21 11.91 -8.34
N MET A 20 -2.73 10.69 -8.34
CA MET A 20 -2.10 9.60 -7.60
C MET A 20 -0.71 9.31 -8.14
N LYS A 21 -0.52 9.40 -9.45
CA LYS A 21 0.81 9.20 -10.03
C LYS A 21 1.79 10.24 -9.51
N GLN A 22 1.36 11.49 -9.38
CA GLN A 22 2.20 12.56 -8.83
C GLN A 22 2.50 12.31 -7.36
N TRP A 23 1.48 11.96 -6.58
CA TRP A 23 1.67 11.66 -5.16
C TRP A 23 2.61 10.45 -4.96
N SER A 24 2.45 9.43 -5.80
CA SER A 24 3.33 8.26 -5.75
C SER A 24 4.77 8.64 -6.02
N ALA A 25 5.00 9.53 -6.98
CA ALA A 25 6.35 9.97 -7.29
C ALA A 25 6.97 10.71 -6.10
N MET A 26 6.19 11.56 -5.45
CA MET A 26 6.67 12.30 -4.28
C MET A 26 6.99 11.35 -3.13
N LEU A 27 6.06 10.45 -2.83
CA LEU A 27 6.28 9.47 -1.77
C LEU A 27 7.44 8.53 -2.11
N GLY A 28 7.51 8.10 -3.36
CA GLY A 28 8.57 7.20 -3.80
C GLY A 28 9.96 7.81 -3.67
N ASN A 29 10.09 9.10 -3.95
CA ASN A 29 11.35 9.81 -3.75
C ASN A 29 11.76 9.80 -2.28
N GLU A 30 10.79 10.02 -1.40
CA GLU A 30 11.06 10.00 0.03
C GLU A 30 11.48 8.60 0.50
N LEU A 31 10.70 7.58 0.13
CA LEU A 31 10.98 6.22 0.55
C LEU A 31 12.32 5.72 0.02
N SER A 32 12.67 6.10 -1.20
CA SER A 32 13.91 5.63 -1.82
C SER A 32 15.15 6.18 -1.11
N ALA A 33 15.01 7.27 -0.36
CA ALA A 33 16.10 7.85 0.40
C ALA A 33 16.33 7.16 1.75
N TRP A 34 15.39 6.31 2.19
CA TRP A 34 15.54 5.63 3.47
C TRP A 34 16.56 4.50 3.36
N PRO A 35 17.31 4.20 4.46
CA PRO A 35 18.36 3.18 4.41
C PRO A 35 17.84 1.82 3.96
N GLN A 36 18.62 1.15 3.12
CA GLN A 36 18.37 -0.21 2.66
C GLN A 36 17.13 -0.38 1.80
N VAL A 37 16.54 0.71 1.32
CA VAL A 37 15.35 0.60 0.49
C VAL A 37 15.73 0.27 -0.95
N LYS A 38 15.05 -0.75 -1.49
CA LYS A 38 15.17 -1.16 -2.89
C LYS A 38 13.77 -1.19 -3.49
N THR A 39 13.69 -1.01 -4.79
CA THR A 39 12.41 -0.99 -5.49
C THR A 39 12.38 -2.01 -6.60
N ARG A 40 11.17 -2.52 -6.87
CA ARG A 40 10.94 -3.43 -8.00
C ARG A 40 9.57 -3.16 -8.58
N PRO A 41 9.43 -3.22 -9.92
CA PRO A 41 8.10 -3.13 -10.53
C PRO A 41 7.27 -4.35 -10.17
N MET A 42 5.96 -4.14 -9.97
CA MET A 42 5.04 -5.25 -9.74
C MET A 42 3.62 -4.86 -10.19
N PHE A 43 3.15 -5.48 -11.26
CA PHE A 43 1.77 -5.37 -11.71
C PHE A 43 1.24 -3.94 -11.84
N GLY A 44 2.05 -3.04 -12.38
CA GLY A 44 1.63 -1.65 -12.53
C GLY A 44 1.86 -0.79 -11.30
N LEU A 45 2.48 -1.37 -10.26
CA LEU A 45 2.90 -0.64 -9.07
C LEU A 45 4.42 -0.74 -8.96
N ARG A 46 4.95 -0.01 -7.99
CA ARG A 46 6.35 -0.14 -7.62
C ARG A 46 6.41 -0.63 -6.18
N GLY A 47 7.01 -1.80 -5.98
CA GLY A 47 7.20 -2.34 -4.64
C GLY A 47 8.42 -1.75 -3.98
N PHE A 48 8.33 -1.45 -2.69
CA PHE A 48 9.42 -0.91 -1.89
C PHE A 48 9.79 -1.92 -0.83
N TYR A 49 11.07 -2.24 -0.78
CA TYR A 49 11.61 -3.29 0.08
C TYR A 49 12.63 -2.70 1.02
N ARG A 50 12.61 -3.14 2.27
CA ARG A 50 13.72 -2.90 3.18
C ARG A 50 14.51 -4.19 3.25
N GLY A 51 15.69 -4.21 2.63
CA GLY A 51 16.41 -5.45 2.42
C GLY A 51 15.59 -6.39 1.55
N ARG A 52 15.15 -7.50 2.13
CA ARG A 52 14.37 -8.51 1.39
C ARG A 52 12.87 -8.44 1.68
N LYS A 53 12.44 -7.57 2.57
CA LYS A 53 11.04 -7.52 2.98
C LYS A 53 10.32 -6.36 2.35
N ILE A 54 9.26 -6.68 1.62
CA ILE A 54 8.43 -5.64 1.03
C ILE A 54 7.60 -4.97 2.12
N PHE A 55 7.51 -3.64 2.08
CA PHE A 55 6.72 -2.92 3.07
C PHE A 55 5.68 -2.00 2.43
N ALA A 56 5.80 -1.71 1.15
CA ALA A 56 4.86 -0.81 0.48
C ALA A 56 4.82 -1.08 -1.00
N ALA A 57 3.72 -0.68 -1.63
CA ALA A 57 3.64 -0.64 -3.08
C ALA A 57 2.86 0.60 -3.47
N LEU A 58 3.45 1.39 -4.36
CA LEU A 58 2.87 2.65 -4.81
C LEU A 58 2.47 2.55 -6.27
N PRO A 59 1.32 3.11 -6.65
CA PRO A 59 0.88 3.06 -8.04
C PRO A 59 1.85 3.72 -9.01
N VAL A 60 2.04 3.08 -10.17
CA VAL A 60 2.73 3.67 -11.31
C VAL A 60 1.72 3.86 -12.43
N THR A 61 1.08 2.76 -12.86
CA THR A 61 0.00 2.82 -13.86
C THR A 61 -1.30 2.28 -13.29
N ARG A 62 -1.22 1.42 -12.28
CA ARG A 62 -2.39 0.79 -11.67
C ARG A 62 -2.39 1.03 -10.17
N ALA A 63 -3.58 1.01 -9.58
CA ALA A 63 -3.78 1.06 -8.14
C ALA A 63 -4.61 -0.14 -7.72
N ILE A 64 -4.82 -0.32 -6.42
CA ILE A 64 -5.60 -1.45 -5.89
C ILE A 64 -6.97 -0.94 -5.46
N ASN A 65 -8.02 -1.49 -6.05
CA ASN A 65 -9.43 -1.20 -5.75
C ASN A 65 -9.89 0.22 -6.01
N ASN A 66 -9.04 1.20 -5.84
CA ASN A 66 -9.36 2.62 -5.88
C ASN A 66 -8.22 3.34 -6.61
N PRO A 67 -8.51 4.22 -7.59
CA PRO A 67 -7.45 4.89 -8.37
C PRO A 67 -6.51 5.75 -7.54
N ASN A 68 -6.89 6.12 -6.33
CA ASN A 68 -6.10 6.99 -5.47
C ASN A 68 -5.60 6.27 -4.22
N SER A 69 -5.26 5.00 -4.35
CA SER A 69 -4.84 4.22 -3.19
C SER A 69 -3.40 3.74 -3.33
N LEU A 70 -2.77 3.56 -2.19
CA LEU A 70 -1.51 2.82 -2.09
C LEU A 70 -1.71 1.69 -1.10
N ILE A 71 -0.77 0.75 -1.08
CA ILE A 71 -0.84 -0.34 -0.10
C ILE A 71 0.46 -0.40 0.67
N PHE A 72 0.35 -0.81 1.94
CA PHE A 72 1.51 -1.02 2.79
C PHE A 72 1.31 -2.26 3.64
N ARG A 73 2.40 -2.79 4.15
CA ARG A 73 2.39 -4.05 4.88
C ARG A 73 3.13 -3.87 6.20
N ILE A 74 2.44 -4.25 7.29
CA ILE A 74 3.06 -4.27 8.62
C ILE A 74 2.87 -5.68 9.17
N LYS A 75 3.97 -6.38 9.39
CA LYS A 75 3.91 -7.77 9.86
C LYS A 75 5.05 -8.00 10.85
N PRO A 76 4.74 -8.40 12.10
CA PRO A 76 3.40 -8.50 12.67
C PRO A 76 2.80 -7.12 12.93
N MET A 77 1.48 -7.05 12.91
CA MET A 77 0.77 -5.81 13.18
C MET A 77 0.53 -5.67 14.69
N PRO A 78 1.14 -4.68 15.35
CA PRO A 78 0.92 -4.50 16.79
C PRO A 78 -0.54 -4.15 17.09
N PRO A 79 -1.10 -4.64 18.21
CA PRO A 79 -2.50 -4.38 18.51
C PRO A 79 -2.87 -2.90 18.60
N GLY A 80 -2.02 -2.09 19.21
CA GLY A 80 -2.29 -0.66 19.30
C GLY A 80 -2.31 0.02 17.96
N LEU A 81 -1.40 -0.40 17.09
CA LEU A 81 -1.32 0.16 15.74
C LEU A 81 -2.52 -0.29 14.91
N LEU A 82 -2.96 -1.52 15.09
CA LEU A 82 -4.15 -2.02 14.41
C LEU A 82 -5.39 -1.24 14.82
N GLU A 83 -5.53 -0.95 16.12
CA GLU A 83 -6.67 -0.16 16.60
C GLU A 83 -6.66 1.24 15.99
N ARG A 84 -5.48 1.84 15.88
CA ARG A 84 -5.34 3.13 15.24
C ARG A 84 -5.74 3.07 13.77
N ALA A 85 -5.33 2.01 13.07
CA ALA A 85 -5.69 1.83 11.67
C ALA A 85 -7.20 1.69 11.49
N LYS A 86 -7.85 0.94 12.39
CA LYS A 86 -9.30 0.74 12.31
C LYS A 86 -10.08 2.04 12.50
N LYS A 87 -9.50 3.01 13.19
CA LYS A 87 -10.14 4.30 13.42
C LYS A 87 -9.86 5.30 12.31
N GLU A 88 -9.00 4.95 11.36
CA GLU A 88 -8.64 5.83 10.27
C GLU A 88 -9.52 5.55 9.05
N PRO A 89 -10.44 6.46 8.69
CA PRO A 89 -11.37 6.19 7.58
C PRO A 89 -10.70 5.97 6.23
N ARG A 90 -9.49 6.49 6.03
CA ARG A 90 -8.77 6.34 4.76
C ARG A 90 -8.07 4.99 4.64
N ILE A 91 -8.05 4.20 5.71
CA ILE A 91 -7.39 2.88 5.69
C ILE A 91 -8.43 1.79 5.63
N ASP A 92 -8.29 0.92 4.65
CA ASP A 92 -9.08 -0.31 4.57
C ASP A 92 -8.28 -1.41 5.25
N THR A 93 -8.75 -1.84 6.42
CA THR A 93 -8.11 -2.90 7.19
C THR A 93 -8.65 -4.27 6.84
N GLU A 94 -9.73 -4.33 6.07
CA GLU A 94 -10.28 -5.60 5.64
C GLU A 94 -9.51 -6.05 4.41
N ASN A 95 -8.58 -6.93 4.64
CA ASN A 95 -7.69 -7.36 3.62
C ASN A 95 -8.42 -8.09 2.50
N ARG A 96 -8.44 -7.50 1.32
CA ARG A 96 -9.11 -8.06 0.15
C ARG A 96 -8.26 -9.08 -0.58
N VAL A 97 -7.00 -9.20 -0.20
CA VAL A 97 -6.10 -10.19 -0.79
C VAL A 97 -5.91 -11.29 0.23
N PRO A 98 -6.55 -12.45 0.03
CA PRO A 98 -6.46 -13.53 1.02
C PRO A 98 -5.02 -13.92 1.34
N GLY A 99 -4.76 -14.07 2.62
CA GLY A 99 -3.45 -14.49 3.09
C GLY A 99 -2.41 -13.39 3.15
N ALA A 100 -2.69 -12.23 2.58
CA ALA A 100 -1.75 -11.12 2.63
C ALA A 100 -2.01 -10.26 3.86
N LYS A 101 -1.00 -9.54 4.30
CA LYS A 101 -1.10 -8.63 5.43
C LYS A 101 -0.96 -7.19 4.95
N TRP A 102 -1.72 -6.87 3.91
CA TRP A 102 -1.67 -5.57 3.28
C TRP A 102 -2.82 -4.70 3.73
N PHE A 103 -2.53 -3.43 3.88
CA PHE A 103 -3.53 -2.40 4.19
C PHE A 103 -3.54 -1.39 3.07
N LEU A 104 -4.72 -0.87 2.78
CA LEU A 104 -4.89 0.11 1.71
C LEU A 104 -5.13 1.48 2.32
N PHE A 105 -4.43 2.48 1.81
CA PHE A 105 -4.61 3.88 2.23
C PHE A 105 -5.08 4.69 1.03
N GLU A 106 -6.21 5.35 1.18
CA GLU A 106 -6.77 6.19 0.13
C GLU A 106 -6.37 7.64 0.32
N LEU A 107 -5.82 8.25 -0.74
CA LEU A 107 -5.41 9.65 -0.73
C LEU A 107 -6.47 10.49 -1.44
N ASN A 108 -6.96 11.51 -0.79
CA ASN A 108 -7.98 12.38 -1.36
C ASN A 108 -7.47 13.78 -1.65
N SER A 109 -6.33 14.15 -1.09
CA SER A 109 -5.73 15.45 -1.31
C SER A 109 -4.24 15.41 -0.97
N THR A 110 -3.53 16.46 -1.36
CA THR A 110 -2.12 16.59 -1.01
C THR A 110 -1.90 16.59 0.50
N ALA A 111 -2.88 17.08 1.25
CA ALA A 111 -2.77 17.11 2.71
C ALA A 111 -2.66 15.70 3.32
N ASP A 112 -3.15 14.68 2.60
CA ASP A 112 -3.09 13.30 3.09
C ASP A 112 -1.71 12.69 3.01
N LEU A 113 -0.79 13.30 2.26
CA LEU A 113 0.54 12.74 2.06
C LEU A 113 1.33 12.58 3.36
N ARG A 114 1.19 13.53 4.27
CA ARG A 114 1.89 13.46 5.55
C ARG A 114 1.48 12.21 6.33
N ASP A 115 0.18 11.97 6.41
CA ASP A 115 -0.32 10.83 7.16
C ASP A 115 0.01 9.52 6.48
N ALA A 116 -0.07 9.50 5.15
CA ALA A 116 0.33 8.32 4.39
C ALA A 116 1.81 8.00 4.65
N LEU A 117 2.65 9.03 4.66
CA LEU A 117 4.08 8.84 4.92
C LEU A 117 4.32 8.29 6.32
N TRP A 118 3.54 8.75 7.30
CA TRP A 118 3.64 8.23 8.66
C TRP A 118 3.38 6.72 8.68
N TRP A 119 2.32 6.28 8.00
CA TRP A 119 2.00 4.85 7.93
C TRP A 119 3.06 4.07 7.18
N LEU A 120 3.58 4.63 6.09
CA LEU A 120 4.67 4.00 5.34
C LEU A 120 5.93 3.86 6.20
N ASN A 121 6.18 4.84 7.07
CA ASN A 121 7.31 4.76 7.98
C ASN A 121 7.11 3.65 9.02
N GLN A 122 5.89 3.46 9.50
CA GLN A 122 5.59 2.35 10.39
C GLN A 122 5.85 1.01 9.69
N ALA A 123 5.42 0.90 8.44
CA ALA A 123 5.64 -0.31 7.67
C ALA A 123 7.14 -0.57 7.48
N TYR A 124 7.89 0.47 7.16
CA TYR A 124 9.34 0.38 7.00
C TYR A 124 10.01 -0.08 8.30
N ASP A 125 9.63 0.49 9.43
CA ASP A 125 10.22 0.13 10.72
C ASP A 125 9.97 -1.33 11.08
N HIS A 126 8.83 -1.85 10.69
CA HIS A 126 8.48 -3.25 10.98
C HIS A 126 9.03 -4.24 9.94
N ALA A 127 9.71 -3.74 8.92
CA ALA A 127 10.28 -4.58 7.88
C ALA A 127 11.77 -4.90 8.11
N LYS A 128 12.18 -4.86 9.34
CA LYS A 128 13.58 -5.16 9.69
C LYS A 128 13.91 -6.62 9.43
#